data_23d8c2417a59023abc66600a5344a068
#
_entry.id   23d8c2417a59023abc66600a5344a068
#
_cell.length_a   1.000
_cell.length_b   1.000
_cell.length_c   1.000
_cell.angle_alpha   90.00
_cell.angle_beta   90.00
_cell.angle_gamma   90.00
#
_symmetry.space_group_name_H-M   'P 1'
#
loop_
_entity.id
_entity.type
_entity.pdbx_description
1 polymer ?
#
loop_
_entity_poly.entity_id
_entity_poly.type
_entity_poly.pdbx_seq_one_letter_code
_entity_poly.pdbx_strand_id
1 'polypeptide(L)'
;SRYALNTAGEPASLKLTAIQNPEGFHADGADMALIQVEVVDKDGKRCPLDNRTVQFTLNGHAEWRGGIAQGENNHILDTNLPVECGINRALIRSTTTAGKVTLTAQAKGLPSATLTLETVPVKVTGGLSTYLPQSTLKGRLDRGETPSTPSYKDSKKGVRIVSAKAGSNNNDAEKSYDDIELTEWKNDGKLSTAWITYTLERDAEIDDICI
;
A
#
# COMPACT_ATOMS: atom_id res chain seq x y z
N SER A 1 -8.76 24.95 28.08
CA SER A 1 -8.84 24.77 26.61
C SER A 1 -10.24 24.29 26.24
N ARG A 2 -10.77 24.81 25.17
CA ARG A 2 -12.09 24.42 24.64
C ARG A 2 -11.87 23.72 23.30
N TYR A 3 -12.38 22.51 23.16
CA TYR A 3 -12.38 21.74 21.92
C TYR A 3 -13.83 21.57 21.44
N ALA A 4 -14.08 21.81 20.15
CA ALA A 4 -15.40 21.64 19.55
C ALA A 4 -15.28 20.88 18.23
N LEU A 5 -16.04 19.80 18.07
CA LEU A 5 -16.28 19.11 16.81
C LEU A 5 -17.67 19.50 16.31
N ASN A 6 -17.73 19.96 15.07
CA ASN A 6 -18.99 20.29 14.41
C ASN A 6 -19.27 19.26 13.33
N THR A 7 -20.52 18.87 13.16
CA THR A 7 -20.98 18.03 12.04
C THR A 7 -20.75 18.76 10.71
N ALA A 8 -20.35 18.01 9.68
CA ALA A 8 -20.25 18.55 8.31
C ALA A 8 -21.64 18.80 7.75
N GLY A 9 -21.73 19.83 6.90
CA GLY A 9 -22.90 20.11 6.07
C GLY A 9 -22.94 19.23 4.81
N GLU A 10 -23.74 19.67 3.82
CA GLU A 10 -23.81 19.01 2.52
C GLU A 10 -22.50 19.15 1.74
N PRO A 11 -22.13 18.12 0.94
CA PRO A 11 -20.95 18.16 0.09
C PRO A 11 -20.99 19.36 -0.89
N ALA A 12 -19.93 20.17 -0.90
CA ALA A 12 -19.85 21.39 -1.69
C ALA A 12 -18.67 21.42 -2.67
N SER A 13 -17.55 20.78 -2.33
CA SER A 13 -16.35 20.79 -3.17
C SER A 13 -15.42 19.63 -2.90
N LEU A 14 -14.42 19.45 -3.79
CA LEU A 14 -13.26 18.59 -3.58
C LEU A 14 -12.10 19.42 -3.05
N LYS A 15 -11.39 18.92 -2.07
CA LYS A 15 -10.14 19.47 -1.55
C LYS A 15 -9.01 18.52 -1.86
N LEU A 16 -7.97 19.02 -2.53
CA LEU A 16 -6.74 18.27 -2.81
C LEU A 16 -5.60 18.78 -1.92
N THR A 17 -4.87 17.85 -1.34
CA THR A 17 -3.70 18.15 -0.51
C THR A 17 -2.55 17.23 -0.90
N ALA A 18 -1.38 17.79 -1.22
CA ALA A 18 -0.18 17.00 -1.44
C ALA A 18 0.51 16.71 -0.10
N ILE A 19 0.88 15.46 0.08
CA ILE A 19 1.74 14.96 1.16
C ILE A 19 3.01 14.45 0.48
N GLN A 20 4.07 15.20 0.58
CA GLN A 20 5.34 14.96 -0.10
C GLN A 20 6.50 15.21 0.84
N ASN A 21 7.72 14.93 0.38
CA ASN A 21 8.93 15.26 1.12
C ASN A 21 8.92 16.75 1.48
N PRO A 22 9.20 17.13 2.75
CA PRO A 22 9.31 18.52 3.17
C PRO A 22 10.30 19.36 2.35
N GLU A 23 11.32 18.73 1.78
CA GLU A 23 12.33 19.38 0.94
C GLU A 23 11.89 19.53 -0.53
N GLY A 24 10.72 19.04 -0.88
CA GLY A 24 10.11 19.13 -2.20
C GLY A 24 9.88 17.77 -2.86
N PHE A 25 9.21 17.79 -4.00
CA PHE A 25 8.96 16.61 -4.83
C PHE A 25 10.09 16.51 -5.87
N HIS A 26 11.03 15.58 -5.70
CA HIS A 26 12.26 15.52 -6.46
C HIS A 26 12.12 14.77 -7.78
N ALA A 27 12.67 15.32 -8.85
CA ALA A 27 12.64 14.71 -10.18
C ALA A 27 13.75 13.66 -10.36
N ASP A 28 13.75 12.64 -9.51
CA ASP A 28 14.72 11.52 -9.52
C ASP A 28 14.19 10.23 -10.14
N GLY A 29 12.91 10.23 -10.56
CA GLY A 29 12.23 9.06 -11.13
C GLY A 29 11.76 8.04 -10.08
N ALA A 30 11.98 8.30 -8.80
CA ALA A 30 11.62 7.41 -7.70
C ALA A 30 10.80 8.10 -6.61
N ASP A 31 10.97 9.40 -6.42
CA ASP A 31 10.27 10.17 -5.39
C ASP A 31 8.76 10.15 -5.64
N MET A 32 8.00 10.07 -4.56
CA MET A 32 6.55 9.90 -4.60
C MET A 32 5.85 11.01 -3.80
N ALA A 33 4.73 11.46 -4.34
CA ALA A 33 3.79 12.30 -3.61
C ALA A 33 2.46 11.56 -3.43
N LEU A 34 1.93 11.66 -2.22
CA LEU A 34 0.60 11.16 -1.86
C LEU A 34 -0.38 12.32 -1.99
N ILE A 35 -1.39 12.16 -2.82
CA ILE A 35 -2.40 13.19 -3.05
C ILE A 35 -3.67 12.78 -2.32
N GLN A 36 -3.97 13.49 -1.25
CA GLN A 36 -5.21 13.30 -0.51
C GLN A 36 -6.33 14.08 -1.16
N VAL A 37 -7.43 13.43 -1.47
CA VAL A 37 -8.69 14.04 -1.90
C VAL A 37 -9.71 13.93 -0.78
N GLU A 38 -10.37 15.01 -0.47
CA GLU A 38 -11.46 15.06 0.50
C GLU A 38 -12.71 15.69 -0.15
N VAL A 39 -13.86 15.10 0.12
CA VAL A 39 -15.15 15.74 -0.13
C VAL A 39 -15.46 16.61 1.07
N VAL A 40 -15.62 17.92 0.85
CA VAL A 40 -15.81 18.87 1.93
C VAL A 40 -17.09 19.70 1.72
N ASP A 41 -17.65 20.18 2.83
CA ASP A 41 -18.75 21.11 2.83
C ASP A 41 -18.29 22.55 2.51
N LYS A 42 -19.22 23.49 2.54
CA LYS A 42 -18.94 24.92 2.29
C LYS A 42 -17.95 25.55 3.28
N ASP A 43 -17.80 24.95 4.46
CA ASP A 43 -16.90 25.41 5.53
C ASP A 43 -15.56 24.66 5.51
N GLY A 44 -15.34 23.79 4.50
CA GLY A 44 -14.13 22.98 4.34
C GLY A 44 -14.04 21.78 5.27
N LYS A 45 -15.14 21.38 5.91
CA LYS A 45 -15.19 20.19 6.77
C LYS A 45 -15.45 18.96 5.93
N ARG A 46 -14.72 17.90 6.18
CA ARG A 46 -14.89 16.61 5.49
C ARG A 46 -16.28 16.03 5.72
N CYS A 47 -16.91 15.57 4.66
CA CYS A 47 -18.22 14.92 4.64
C CYS A 47 -18.08 13.40 4.81
N PRO A 48 -18.14 12.84 6.03
CA PRO A 48 -17.78 11.45 6.29
C PRO A 48 -18.79 10.41 5.78
N LEU A 49 -19.94 10.82 5.31
CA LEU A 49 -20.95 9.94 4.72
C LEU A 49 -20.84 9.87 3.18
N ASP A 50 -19.89 10.61 2.59
CA ASP A 50 -19.72 10.63 1.14
C ASP A 50 -18.83 9.45 0.70
N ASN A 51 -19.32 8.69 -0.29
CA ASN A 51 -18.64 7.53 -0.87
C ASN A 51 -18.62 7.59 -2.42
N ARG A 52 -18.68 8.80 -2.99
CA ARG A 52 -18.67 8.98 -4.45
C ARG A 52 -17.33 8.59 -5.06
N THR A 53 -17.36 8.27 -6.35
CA THR A 53 -16.13 8.05 -7.13
C THR A 53 -15.60 9.41 -7.63
N VAL A 54 -14.30 9.59 -7.48
CA VAL A 54 -13.52 10.72 -7.97
C VAL A 54 -12.67 10.27 -9.14
N GLN A 55 -12.78 10.95 -10.27
CA GLN A 55 -11.95 10.74 -11.45
C GLN A 55 -10.76 11.70 -11.43
N PHE A 56 -9.58 11.19 -11.71
CA PHE A 56 -8.33 11.94 -11.73
C PHE A 56 -7.75 12.04 -13.13
N THR A 57 -7.15 13.17 -13.44
CA THR A 57 -6.35 13.41 -14.65
C THR A 57 -5.04 14.06 -14.24
N LEU A 58 -3.92 13.42 -14.60
CA LEU A 58 -2.58 13.92 -14.33
C LEU A 58 -1.93 14.40 -15.62
N ASN A 59 -1.28 15.58 -15.56
CA ASN A 59 -0.52 16.16 -16.66
C ASN A 59 0.83 16.65 -16.13
N GLY A 60 1.88 16.58 -16.98
CA GLY A 60 3.22 17.08 -16.66
C GLY A 60 4.20 15.97 -16.28
N HIS A 61 5.20 16.34 -15.48
CA HIS A 61 6.39 15.52 -15.23
C HIS A 61 6.25 14.55 -14.04
N ALA A 62 5.15 13.81 -14.02
CA ALA A 62 4.91 12.75 -13.06
C ALA A 62 4.11 11.59 -13.70
N GLU A 63 4.19 10.43 -13.10
CA GLU A 63 3.47 9.23 -13.48
C GLU A 63 2.36 8.92 -12.48
N TRP A 64 1.18 8.58 -12.98
CA TRP A 64 0.07 8.14 -12.16
C TRP A 64 0.31 6.73 -11.63
N ARG A 65 0.14 6.54 -10.33
CA ARG A 65 0.25 5.22 -9.68
C ARG A 65 -1.08 4.72 -9.11
N GLY A 66 -2.12 5.57 -9.09
CA GLY A 66 -3.46 5.20 -8.65
C GLY A 66 -3.62 5.15 -7.14
N GLY A 67 -4.62 4.41 -6.70
CA GLY A 67 -4.89 4.13 -5.31
C GLY A 67 -4.24 2.83 -4.83
N ILE A 68 -4.71 2.33 -3.70
CA ILE A 68 -4.33 1.02 -3.16
C ILE A 68 -5.40 -0.03 -3.51
N ALA A 69 -5.04 -1.31 -3.44
CA ALA A 69 -6.01 -2.38 -3.48
C ALA A 69 -6.81 -2.41 -2.15
N GLN A 70 -8.14 -2.55 -2.26
CA GLN A 70 -9.05 -2.60 -1.11
C GLN A 70 -10.01 -3.78 -1.27
N GLY A 71 -9.86 -4.81 -0.46
CA GLY A 71 -10.68 -6.01 -0.57
C GLY A 71 -10.63 -6.63 -1.97
N GLU A 72 -11.79 -6.80 -2.60
CA GLU A 72 -11.91 -7.33 -3.96
C GLU A 72 -11.57 -6.30 -5.05
N ASN A 73 -11.45 -5.02 -4.70
CA ASN A 73 -11.20 -3.94 -5.64
C ASN A 73 -9.70 -3.62 -5.70
N ASN A 74 -9.19 -3.54 -6.92
CA ASN A 74 -7.81 -3.13 -7.18
C ASN A 74 -7.81 -1.77 -7.88
N HIS A 75 -7.36 -0.73 -7.17
CA HIS A 75 -7.26 0.62 -7.67
C HIS A 75 -5.83 1.04 -8.05
N ILE A 76 -4.91 0.09 -8.15
CA ILE A 76 -3.56 0.33 -8.64
C ILE A 76 -3.67 0.74 -10.12
N LEU A 77 -3.09 1.89 -10.47
CA LEU A 77 -3.18 2.54 -11.78
C LEU A 77 -4.59 2.99 -12.20
N ASP A 78 -5.63 2.69 -11.42
CA ASP A 78 -6.98 3.19 -11.69
C ASP A 78 -7.04 4.70 -11.49
N THR A 79 -7.71 5.40 -12.42
CA THR A 79 -7.94 6.83 -12.35
C THR A 79 -9.29 7.20 -11.72
N ASN A 80 -10.11 6.20 -11.40
CA ASN A 80 -11.40 6.36 -10.77
C ASN A 80 -11.35 5.76 -9.36
N LEU A 81 -11.18 6.61 -8.36
CA LEU A 81 -11.05 6.17 -6.98
C LEU A 81 -12.28 6.52 -6.17
N PRO A 82 -12.94 5.56 -5.50
CA PRO A 82 -14.01 5.88 -4.56
C PRO A 82 -13.42 6.57 -3.32
N VAL A 83 -14.11 7.57 -2.78
CA VAL A 83 -13.81 8.03 -1.44
C VAL A 83 -14.52 7.12 -0.43
N GLU A 84 -13.88 6.87 0.69
CA GLU A 84 -14.45 6.20 1.85
C GLU A 84 -14.49 7.18 3.00
N CYS A 85 -15.66 7.35 3.59
CA CYS A 85 -15.85 8.37 4.62
C CYS A 85 -15.40 9.77 4.16
N GLY A 86 -15.64 10.08 2.88
CA GLY A 86 -15.33 11.38 2.28
C GLY A 86 -13.85 11.64 2.01
N ILE A 87 -12.99 10.62 2.02
CA ILE A 87 -11.54 10.76 1.79
C ILE A 87 -10.99 9.58 1.00
N ASN A 88 -9.99 9.82 0.15
CA ASN A 88 -9.10 8.80 -0.40
C ASN A 88 -7.72 9.42 -0.70
N ARG A 89 -6.78 8.58 -1.09
CA ARG A 89 -5.42 8.97 -1.43
C ARG A 89 -4.97 8.29 -2.70
N ALA A 90 -4.32 9.07 -3.56
CA ALA A 90 -3.69 8.60 -4.77
C ALA A 90 -2.18 8.82 -4.71
N LEU A 91 -1.44 7.99 -5.40
CA LEU A 91 0.00 8.06 -5.52
C LEU A 91 0.38 8.56 -6.90
N ILE A 92 1.33 9.48 -6.95
CA ILE A 92 2.03 9.89 -8.16
C ILE A 92 3.53 9.75 -7.93
N ARG A 93 4.27 9.39 -8.97
CA ARG A 93 5.73 9.23 -8.95
C ARG A 93 6.36 10.27 -9.87
N SER A 94 7.46 10.88 -9.46
CA SER A 94 8.21 11.81 -10.28
C SER A 94 8.80 11.11 -11.53
N THR A 95 9.03 11.89 -12.58
CA THR A 95 9.95 11.52 -13.66
C THR A 95 11.34 12.05 -13.36
N THR A 96 12.32 11.75 -14.21
CA THR A 96 13.67 12.33 -14.13
C THR A 96 13.77 13.74 -14.73
N THR A 97 12.66 14.25 -15.27
CA THR A 97 12.56 15.61 -15.81
C THR A 97 11.83 16.49 -14.82
N ALA A 98 12.49 17.55 -14.34
CA ALA A 98 11.87 18.52 -13.46
C ALA A 98 10.89 19.42 -14.20
N GLY A 99 9.84 19.83 -13.51
CA GLY A 99 8.84 20.75 -14.06
C GLY A 99 7.49 20.66 -13.38
N LYS A 100 6.53 21.29 -14.01
CA LYS A 100 5.17 21.41 -13.51
C LYS A 100 4.41 20.09 -13.60
N VAL A 101 3.67 19.77 -12.54
CA VAL A 101 2.74 18.65 -12.45
C VAL A 101 1.38 19.21 -12.08
N THR A 102 0.35 18.87 -12.85
CA THR A 102 -1.03 19.32 -12.61
C THR A 102 -1.95 18.12 -12.48
N LEU A 103 -2.60 18.02 -11.34
CA LEU A 103 -3.60 17.00 -11.06
C LEU A 103 -4.98 17.64 -11.00
N THR A 104 -5.92 17.12 -11.76
CA THR A 104 -7.33 17.52 -11.73
C THR A 104 -8.17 16.37 -11.18
N ALA A 105 -9.04 16.66 -10.24
CA ALA A 105 -10.02 15.74 -9.67
C ALA A 105 -11.44 16.20 -10.02
N GLN A 106 -12.27 15.26 -10.43
CA GLN A 106 -13.68 15.51 -10.79
C GLN A 106 -14.57 14.49 -10.10
N ALA A 107 -15.72 14.94 -9.62
CA ALA A 107 -16.73 14.06 -9.04
C ALA A 107 -18.13 14.56 -9.40
N LYS A 108 -19.06 13.63 -9.57
CA LYS A 108 -20.44 13.97 -9.94
C LYS A 108 -21.08 14.93 -8.92
N GLY A 109 -21.60 16.04 -9.41
CA GLY A 109 -22.32 17.02 -8.60
C GLY A 109 -21.44 17.97 -7.80
N LEU A 110 -20.11 17.95 -8.00
CA LEU A 110 -19.17 18.88 -7.37
C LEU A 110 -18.33 19.62 -8.42
N PRO A 111 -17.88 20.85 -8.13
CA PRO A 111 -16.87 21.53 -8.94
C PRO A 111 -15.58 20.70 -9.01
N SER A 112 -14.91 20.74 -10.17
CA SER A 112 -13.57 20.15 -10.31
C SER A 112 -12.56 20.90 -9.45
N ALA A 113 -11.62 20.14 -8.87
CA ALA A 113 -10.49 20.69 -8.13
C ALA A 113 -9.18 20.43 -8.88
N THR A 114 -8.26 21.38 -8.80
CA THR A 114 -6.94 21.28 -9.43
C THR A 114 -5.86 21.55 -8.41
N LEU A 115 -4.83 20.69 -8.39
CA LEU A 115 -3.61 20.85 -7.61
C LEU A 115 -2.43 20.97 -8.56
N THR A 116 -1.57 21.95 -8.32
CA THR A 116 -0.34 22.15 -9.07
C THR A 116 0.85 21.95 -8.14
N LEU A 117 1.79 21.12 -8.57
CA LEU A 117 3.08 20.89 -7.91
C LEU A 117 4.20 21.21 -8.89
N GLU A 118 5.39 21.45 -8.37
CA GLU A 118 6.61 21.51 -9.16
C GLU A 118 7.61 20.49 -8.64
N THR A 119 8.23 19.75 -9.55
CA THR A 119 9.30 18.84 -9.18
C THR A 119 10.65 19.56 -9.17
N VAL A 120 11.42 19.29 -8.12
CA VAL A 120 12.76 19.86 -7.93
C VAL A 120 13.78 19.07 -8.76
N PRO A 121 14.65 19.72 -9.56
CA PRO A 121 15.62 19.02 -10.37
C PRO A 121 16.67 18.31 -9.52
N VAL A 122 17.05 17.11 -9.93
CA VAL A 122 18.08 16.29 -9.27
C VAL A 122 19.04 15.77 -10.31
N LYS A 123 20.31 15.65 -9.93
CA LYS A 123 21.30 15.00 -10.78
C LYS A 123 21.14 13.49 -10.66
N VAL A 124 20.81 12.86 -11.78
CA VAL A 124 20.71 11.39 -11.91
C VAL A 124 21.87 10.91 -12.78
N THR A 125 22.60 9.89 -12.32
CA THR A 125 23.70 9.28 -13.07
C THR A 125 23.50 7.78 -13.12
N GLY A 126 23.48 7.20 -14.32
CA GLY A 126 23.26 5.75 -14.49
C GLY A 126 21.89 5.25 -13.99
N GLY A 127 20.85 6.11 -14.02
CA GLY A 127 19.53 5.77 -13.51
C GLY A 127 19.39 5.86 -11.97
N LEU A 128 20.46 6.27 -11.28
CA LEU A 128 20.46 6.44 -9.83
C LEU A 128 20.56 7.91 -9.46
N SER A 129 19.72 8.35 -8.53
CA SER A 129 19.85 9.66 -7.90
C SER A 129 21.00 9.65 -6.91
N THR A 130 21.82 10.72 -6.92
CA THR A 130 22.82 10.97 -5.88
C THR A 130 22.24 11.76 -4.71
N TYR A 131 20.99 12.15 -4.81
CA TYR A 131 20.29 12.88 -3.77
C TYR A 131 19.78 11.90 -2.71
N LEU A 132 20.24 12.09 -1.50
CA LEU A 132 19.70 11.44 -0.31
C LEU A 132 19.05 12.53 0.54
N PRO A 133 17.71 12.55 0.65
CA PRO A 133 17.05 13.56 1.46
C PRO A 133 17.51 13.44 2.91
N GLN A 134 17.95 14.54 3.47
CA GLN A 134 18.17 14.63 4.90
C GLN A 134 16.80 14.71 5.57
N SER A 135 16.38 13.62 6.17
CA SER A 135 15.15 13.61 6.92
C SER A 135 15.31 14.50 8.16
N THR A 136 14.65 15.64 8.16
CA THR A 136 14.45 16.44 9.36
C THR A 136 13.32 15.90 10.23
N LEU A 137 12.59 14.91 9.73
CA LEU A 137 11.58 14.20 10.48
C LEU A 137 12.28 13.38 11.55
N LYS A 138 12.01 13.71 12.82
CA LYS A 138 12.37 12.83 13.92
C LYS A 138 11.78 11.46 13.64
N GLY A 139 12.60 10.43 13.78
CA GLY A 139 12.11 9.07 13.69
C GLY A 139 10.85 8.92 14.53
N ARG A 140 9.87 8.19 14.02
CA ARG A 140 8.54 8.01 14.58
C ARG A 140 8.54 7.56 16.06
N LEU A 141 9.68 7.15 16.55
CA LEU A 141 9.82 6.56 17.87
C LEU A 141 10.97 7.28 18.59
N ASP A 142 10.64 7.98 19.65
CA ASP A 142 11.60 8.50 20.65
C ASP A 142 12.28 7.38 21.46
N ARG A 143 12.51 6.22 20.84
CA ARG A 143 13.09 5.04 21.48
C ARG A 143 14.59 4.89 21.30
N GLY A 144 15.24 5.89 20.70
CA GLY A 144 16.66 5.81 20.32
C GLY A 144 16.89 5.02 19.02
N GLU A 145 18.14 4.73 18.74
CA GLU A 145 18.53 3.96 17.55
C GLU A 145 17.98 2.54 17.57
N THR A 146 17.58 2.06 16.41
CA THR A 146 17.21 0.65 16.25
C THR A 146 18.44 -0.22 16.53
N PRO A 147 18.36 -1.22 17.42
CA PRO A 147 19.48 -2.09 17.67
C PRO A 147 20.03 -2.68 16.38
N SER A 148 21.36 -2.67 16.21
CA SER A 148 22.03 -3.25 15.05
C SER A 148 21.93 -4.77 14.99
N THR A 149 21.53 -5.40 16.09
CA THR A 149 21.28 -6.84 16.17
C THR A 149 19.99 -7.17 15.44
N PRO A 150 19.96 -8.18 14.55
CA PRO A 150 18.73 -8.62 13.95
C PRO A 150 17.72 -8.92 15.05
N SER A 151 16.54 -8.34 14.93
CA SER A 151 15.44 -8.49 15.88
C SER A 151 14.91 -9.92 15.95
N TYR A 152 15.28 -10.73 14.97
CA TYR A 152 14.91 -12.13 14.86
C TYR A 152 16.17 -12.97 14.59
N LYS A 153 16.50 -13.86 15.49
CA LYS A 153 17.41 -14.97 15.23
C LYS A 153 16.56 -16.21 15.19
N ASP A 154 16.46 -16.81 14.03
CA ASP A 154 15.93 -18.16 13.94
C ASP A 154 16.92 -19.10 14.63
N SER A 155 16.64 -19.41 15.90
CA SER A 155 17.41 -20.39 16.68
C SER A 155 16.95 -21.82 16.41
N LYS A 156 15.80 -21.98 15.73
CA LYS A 156 15.23 -23.28 15.40
C LYS A 156 15.69 -23.69 14.01
N LYS A 157 16.39 -24.79 13.93
CA LYS A 157 16.70 -25.42 12.64
C LYS A 157 15.46 -26.14 12.16
N GLY A 158 14.79 -25.59 11.16
CA GLY A 158 13.68 -26.26 10.49
C GLY A 158 14.10 -27.63 9.96
N VAL A 159 13.19 -28.60 10.02
CA VAL A 159 13.34 -29.91 9.39
C VAL A 159 12.47 -29.91 8.14
N ARG A 160 13.08 -30.19 6.99
CA ARG A 160 12.35 -30.13 5.71
C ARG A 160 11.45 -31.35 5.53
N ILE A 161 10.27 -31.11 5.00
CA ILE A 161 9.41 -32.16 4.46
C ILE A 161 9.93 -32.54 3.08
N VAL A 162 10.17 -33.82 2.84
CA VAL A 162 10.67 -34.34 1.55
C VAL A 162 9.60 -35.01 0.72
N SER A 163 8.53 -35.46 1.35
CA SER A 163 7.35 -35.98 0.65
C SER A 163 6.12 -35.98 1.55
N ALA A 164 4.94 -36.05 0.94
CA ALA A 164 3.69 -36.23 1.65
C ALA A 164 2.83 -37.32 1.01
N LYS A 165 2.01 -37.97 1.83
CA LYS A 165 0.90 -38.88 1.39
C LYS A 165 -0.37 -38.41 2.03
N ALA A 166 -1.45 -38.38 1.27
CA ALA A 166 -2.75 -37.92 1.73
C ALA A 166 -3.84 -39.01 1.47
N GLY A 167 -4.84 -39.01 2.33
CA GLY A 167 -5.99 -39.94 2.20
C GLY A 167 -6.90 -39.60 1.02
N SER A 168 -6.89 -38.36 0.54
CA SER A 168 -7.58 -37.91 -0.66
C SER A 168 -6.77 -36.86 -1.36
N ASN A 169 -7.02 -36.62 -2.66
CA ASN A 169 -6.31 -35.62 -3.47
C ASN A 169 -4.79 -35.70 -3.34
N ASN A 170 -4.27 -36.93 -3.33
CA ASN A 170 -2.85 -37.19 -3.04
C ASN A 170 -1.89 -36.51 -4.04
N ASN A 171 -2.32 -36.25 -5.27
CA ASN A 171 -1.52 -35.54 -6.28
C ASN A 171 -1.27 -34.07 -5.92
N ASP A 172 -2.10 -33.52 -5.04
CA ASP A 172 -1.97 -32.15 -4.54
C ASP A 172 -1.29 -32.07 -3.17
N ALA A 173 -0.84 -33.21 -2.61
CA ALA A 173 -0.26 -33.25 -1.28
C ALA A 173 0.98 -32.35 -1.13
N GLU A 174 1.77 -32.16 -2.19
CA GLU A 174 2.93 -31.27 -2.20
C GLU A 174 2.55 -29.80 -1.94
N LYS A 175 1.36 -29.38 -2.36
CA LYS A 175 0.85 -28.01 -2.16
C LYS A 175 0.65 -27.64 -0.68
N SER A 176 0.71 -28.58 0.23
CA SER A 176 0.60 -28.33 1.67
C SER A 176 1.95 -27.95 2.31
N TYR A 177 3.06 -28.01 1.57
CA TYR A 177 4.39 -27.67 2.07
C TYR A 177 5.34 -27.11 1.00
N ASP A 178 4.80 -26.59 -0.12
CA ASP A 178 5.57 -26.02 -1.23
C ASP A 178 6.00 -24.55 -1.00
N ASP A 179 5.66 -24.00 0.16
CA ASP A 179 5.94 -22.61 0.56
C ASP A 179 5.29 -21.56 -0.33
N ILE A 180 4.18 -21.93 -1.02
CA ILE A 180 3.42 -21.07 -1.90
C ILE A 180 2.03 -20.82 -1.32
N GLU A 181 1.80 -19.62 -0.79
CA GLU A 181 0.53 -19.24 -0.14
C GLU A 181 -0.71 -19.31 -1.07
N LEU A 182 -0.50 -19.39 -2.39
CA LEU A 182 -1.57 -19.46 -3.38
C LEU A 182 -1.99 -20.88 -3.75
N THR A 183 -1.28 -21.88 -3.26
CA THR A 183 -1.57 -23.29 -3.45
C THR A 183 -2.08 -23.91 -2.16
N GLU A 184 -2.85 -24.98 -2.26
CA GLU A 184 -3.40 -25.66 -1.09
C GLU A 184 -3.67 -27.13 -1.39
N TRP A 185 -3.57 -27.97 -0.38
CA TRP A 185 -4.16 -29.28 -0.38
C TRP A 185 -5.52 -29.25 0.35
N LYS A 186 -6.54 -29.81 -0.28
CA LYS A 186 -7.87 -30.00 0.33
C LYS A 186 -8.25 -31.46 0.35
N ASN A 187 -8.86 -31.91 1.44
CA ASN A 187 -9.45 -33.25 1.46
C ASN A 187 -10.77 -33.28 0.67
N ASP A 188 -11.29 -34.48 0.40
CA ASP A 188 -12.54 -34.70 -0.34
C ASP A 188 -13.83 -34.52 0.52
N GLY A 189 -13.72 -33.95 1.71
CA GLY A 189 -14.79 -33.68 2.65
C GLY A 189 -15.20 -34.90 3.51
N LYS A 190 -14.54 -36.05 3.36
CA LYS A 190 -14.82 -37.25 4.17
C LYS A 190 -13.85 -37.38 5.32
N LEU A 191 -14.35 -37.65 6.51
CA LEU A 191 -13.52 -37.76 7.71
C LEU A 191 -12.52 -38.95 7.62
N SER A 192 -12.89 -40.03 6.95
CA SER A 192 -12.03 -41.21 6.78
C SER A 192 -10.82 -40.99 5.91
N THR A 193 -10.82 -39.95 5.05
CA THR A 193 -9.74 -39.56 4.14
C THR A 193 -9.11 -38.25 4.50
N ALA A 194 -9.50 -37.61 5.60
CA ALA A 194 -8.99 -36.32 6.07
C ALA A 194 -7.69 -36.49 6.87
N TRP A 195 -6.67 -37.05 6.22
CA TRP A 195 -5.34 -37.16 6.80
C TRP A 195 -4.26 -36.90 5.76
N ILE A 196 -3.14 -36.39 6.23
CA ILE A 196 -1.90 -36.22 5.48
C ILE A 196 -0.74 -36.67 6.35
N THR A 197 0.22 -37.37 5.75
CA THR A 197 1.43 -37.83 6.42
C THR A 197 2.63 -37.27 5.70
N TYR A 198 3.52 -36.63 6.43
CA TYR A 198 4.74 -36.06 5.91
C TYR A 198 5.94 -36.97 6.22
N THR A 199 6.87 -37.07 5.28
CA THR A 199 8.18 -37.67 5.49
C THR A 199 9.20 -36.55 5.64
N LEU A 200 9.94 -36.57 6.69
CA LEU A 200 10.99 -35.61 7.00
C LEU A 200 12.33 -36.04 6.39
N GLU A 201 13.22 -35.09 6.12
CA GLU A 201 14.56 -35.33 5.58
C GLU A 201 15.46 -36.14 6.52
N ARG A 202 15.13 -36.15 7.79
CA ARG A 202 15.86 -36.89 8.86
C ARG A 202 14.97 -37.10 10.07
N ASP A 203 15.32 -38.03 10.90
CA ASP A 203 14.68 -38.19 12.21
C ASP A 203 14.98 -36.96 13.07
N ALA A 204 13.97 -36.42 13.70
CA ALA A 204 14.07 -35.24 14.53
C ALA A 204 13.02 -35.24 15.64
N GLU A 205 13.36 -34.63 16.74
CA GLU A 205 12.41 -34.24 17.78
C GLU A 205 11.72 -32.95 17.35
N ILE A 206 10.39 -32.94 17.33
CA ILE A 206 9.58 -31.84 16.84
C ILE A 206 8.95 -31.12 18.03
N ASP A 207 9.33 -29.90 18.25
CA ASP A 207 8.76 -29.02 19.29
C ASP A 207 7.56 -28.22 18.78
N ASP A 208 7.62 -27.76 17.51
CA ASP A 208 6.61 -26.92 16.90
C ASP A 208 6.33 -27.34 15.46
N ILE A 209 5.08 -27.21 15.05
CA ILE A 209 4.62 -27.36 13.67
C ILE A 209 3.90 -26.03 13.30
N CYS A 210 4.40 -25.34 12.29
CA CYS A 210 3.73 -24.19 11.70
C CYS A 210 2.89 -24.67 10.52
N ILE A 211 1.59 -24.33 10.53
CA ILE A 211 0.62 -24.66 9.48
C ILE A 211 0.07 -23.33 8.92
#